data_eac6d2574fdb11893b451c7d9c691a49
#
_entry.id   eac6d2574fdb11893b451c7d9c691a49
#
_cell.length_a   1.000
_cell.length_b   1.000
_cell.length_c   1.000
_cell.angle_alpha   90.00
_cell.angle_beta   90.00
_cell.angle_gamma   90.00
#
_symmetry.space_group_name_H-M   'P 1'
#
loop_
_entity.id
_entity.type
_entity.pdbx_description
1 polymer ?
#
loop_
_entity_poly.entity_id
_entity_poly.type
_entity_poly.pdbx_seq_one_letter_code
_entity_poly.pdbx_strand_id
1 'polypeptide(L)'
;IDAIGQPKVSITKIAEGNPLEFTLTTAVVPKIGKFDYKKIAIEENKKPIDLPIVTEEELAKAKEKMPEVTKENLIQEKEYRAKEKKRIELVDALTKNLDVVVPAVLTDSELERMVEQMKHDIERMGLKFDEYLKHLKKSEEEMKKEWRPEALKKAKLDLALSHIAREEKIVPDMEKVEVEVKHAKEHYKEIDENRARMYFSHIFENQAVFEFLEKQK
;
A
#
# COMPACT_ATOMS: atom_id res chain seq x y z
N ILE A 1 -18.26 -16.67 3.99
CA ILE A 1 -18.35 -15.40 3.23
C ILE A 1 -17.24 -14.51 3.77
N ASP A 2 -16.28 -14.17 2.91
CA ASP A 2 -15.20 -13.25 3.27
C ASP A 2 -15.74 -11.81 3.18
N ALA A 3 -16.38 -11.35 4.25
CA ALA A 3 -16.96 -10.02 4.34
C ALA A 3 -15.87 -8.95 4.51
N ILE A 4 -16.04 -7.82 3.84
CA ILE A 4 -15.13 -6.67 3.89
C ILE A 4 -15.86 -5.49 4.51
N GLY A 5 -15.20 -4.82 5.45
CA GLY A 5 -15.72 -3.63 6.10
C GLY A 5 -16.88 -3.92 7.06
N GLN A 6 -17.49 -2.84 7.55
CA GLN A 6 -18.64 -2.97 8.44
C GLN A 6 -19.92 -3.20 7.62
N PRO A 7 -20.78 -4.18 8.02
CA PRO A 7 -22.03 -4.40 7.34
C PRO A 7 -22.97 -3.21 7.57
N LYS A 8 -23.66 -2.81 6.49
CA LYS A 8 -24.75 -1.84 6.61
C LYS A 8 -26.02 -2.56 7.09
N VAL A 9 -26.50 -2.19 8.27
CA VAL A 9 -27.72 -2.73 8.86
C VAL A 9 -28.89 -1.79 8.51
N SER A 10 -29.91 -2.32 7.87
CA SER A 10 -31.17 -1.60 7.62
C SER A 10 -32.31 -2.32 8.30
N ILE A 11 -32.92 -1.69 9.31
CA ILE A 11 -34.08 -2.25 9.99
C ILE A 11 -35.30 -2.05 9.08
N THR A 12 -35.94 -3.15 8.67
CA THR A 12 -37.10 -3.12 7.78
C THR A 12 -38.42 -3.19 8.54
N LYS A 13 -38.40 -3.77 9.73
CA LYS A 13 -39.59 -3.82 10.57
C LYS A 13 -39.20 -3.87 12.05
N ILE A 14 -39.76 -2.96 12.82
CA ILE A 14 -39.67 -2.94 14.27
C ILE A 14 -41.02 -2.54 14.83
N ALA A 15 -41.68 -3.45 15.54
CA ALA A 15 -42.94 -3.19 16.23
C ALA A 15 -43.06 -4.11 17.47
N GLU A 16 -43.61 -3.58 18.55
CA GLU A 16 -43.80 -4.33 19.78
C GLU A 16 -44.65 -5.59 19.53
N GLY A 17 -44.18 -6.72 20.04
CA GLY A 17 -44.84 -8.01 19.85
C GLY A 17 -44.65 -8.68 18.49
N ASN A 18 -43.90 -8.06 17.57
CA ASN A 18 -43.53 -8.65 16.28
C ASN A 18 -42.04 -8.98 16.19
N PRO A 19 -41.67 -9.95 15.35
CA PRO A 19 -40.25 -10.22 15.07
C PRO A 19 -39.56 -8.99 14.48
N LEU A 20 -38.31 -8.75 14.91
CA LEU A 20 -37.43 -7.76 14.29
C LEU A 20 -36.97 -8.25 12.92
N GLU A 21 -37.25 -7.48 11.87
CA GLU A 21 -36.76 -7.74 10.54
C GLU A 21 -35.69 -6.72 10.18
N PHE A 22 -34.56 -7.18 9.65
CA PHE A 22 -33.47 -6.31 9.19
C PHE A 22 -32.76 -6.94 8.00
N THR A 23 -32.15 -6.07 7.19
CA THR A 23 -31.30 -6.46 6.07
C THR A 23 -29.86 -6.08 6.40
N LEU A 24 -28.95 -7.04 6.25
CA LEU A 24 -27.51 -6.81 6.31
C LEU A 24 -26.95 -6.76 4.89
N THR A 25 -26.32 -5.65 4.56
CA THR A 25 -25.58 -5.51 3.30
C THR A 25 -24.10 -5.41 3.61
N THR A 26 -23.31 -6.31 3.07
CA THR A 26 -21.84 -6.30 3.22
C THR A 26 -21.17 -6.46 1.88
N ALA A 27 -20.01 -5.85 1.69
CA ALA A 27 -19.12 -6.15 0.58
C ALA A 27 -18.41 -7.48 0.85
N VAL A 28 -18.07 -8.20 -0.20
CA VAL A 28 -17.31 -9.46 -0.13
C VAL A 28 -16.02 -9.31 -0.91
N VAL A 29 -14.99 -10.09 -0.53
CA VAL A 29 -13.74 -10.15 -1.30
C VAL A 29 -14.08 -10.58 -2.73
N PRO A 30 -13.70 -9.78 -3.75
CA PRO A 30 -14.02 -10.12 -5.13
C PRO A 30 -13.24 -11.37 -5.53
N LYS A 31 -13.89 -12.22 -6.31
CA LYS A 31 -13.23 -13.37 -6.92
C LYS A 31 -12.33 -12.86 -8.05
N ILE A 32 -11.05 -13.14 -7.94
CA ILE A 32 -10.09 -12.88 -9.00
C ILE A 32 -10.16 -14.07 -9.97
N GLY A 33 -10.38 -13.75 -11.23
CA GLY A 33 -10.40 -14.73 -12.31
C GLY A 33 -8.98 -15.21 -12.68
N LYS A 34 -8.80 -15.60 -13.95
CA LYS A 34 -7.47 -16.02 -14.42
C LYS A 34 -6.50 -14.82 -14.41
N PHE A 35 -5.49 -14.90 -13.55
CA PHE A 35 -4.48 -13.85 -13.36
C PHE A 35 -3.08 -14.47 -13.45
N ASP A 36 -2.42 -14.26 -14.59
CA ASP A 36 -1.11 -14.87 -14.87
C ASP A 36 0.04 -13.97 -14.38
N TYR A 37 0.08 -13.76 -13.06
CA TYR A 37 1.07 -12.90 -12.39
C TYR A 37 2.53 -13.39 -12.59
N LYS A 38 2.74 -14.72 -12.74
CA LYS A 38 4.08 -15.27 -12.98
C LYS A 38 4.61 -14.83 -14.35
N LYS A 39 3.77 -14.93 -15.38
CA LYS A 39 4.14 -14.49 -16.73
C LYS A 39 4.44 -12.99 -16.76
N ILE A 40 3.59 -12.18 -16.10
CA ILE A 40 3.79 -10.73 -15.98
C ILE A 40 5.13 -10.45 -15.29
N ALA A 41 5.41 -11.12 -14.17
CA ALA A 41 6.66 -10.94 -13.43
C ALA A 41 7.89 -11.32 -14.28
N ILE A 42 7.83 -12.44 -15.02
CA ILE A 42 8.90 -12.86 -15.93
C ILE A 42 9.15 -11.82 -17.01
N GLU A 43 8.09 -11.29 -17.63
CA GLU A 43 8.20 -10.26 -18.66
C GLU A 43 8.82 -8.97 -18.13
N GLU A 44 8.39 -8.51 -16.96
CA GLU A 44 8.94 -7.32 -16.31
C GLU A 44 10.37 -7.55 -15.83
N ASN A 45 10.69 -8.73 -15.29
CA ASN A 45 12.04 -9.04 -14.81
C ASN A 45 13.08 -9.13 -15.94
N LYS A 46 12.68 -9.49 -17.16
CA LYS A 46 13.56 -9.52 -18.34
C LYS A 46 13.94 -8.13 -18.85
N LYS A 47 13.20 -7.10 -18.49
CA LYS A 47 13.56 -5.73 -18.88
C LYS A 47 14.89 -5.34 -18.25
N PRO A 48 15.84 -4.79 -19.00
CA PRO A 48 17.13 -4.38 -18.44
C PRO A 48 16.91 -3.32 -17.36
N ILE A 49 17.71 -3.41 -16.30
CA ILE A 49 17.84 -2.32 -15.34
C ILE A 49 18.92 -1.42 -15.90
N ASP A 50 18.59 -0.16 -16.20
CA ASP A 50 19.59 0.84 -16.51
C ASP A 50 20.44 1.05 -15.25
N LEU A 51 21.59 0.37 -15.18
CA LEU A 51 22.54 0.56 -14.12
C LEU A 51 23.14 1.96 -14.26
N PRO A 52 22.90 2.84 -13.31
CA PRO A 52 23.30 4.22 -13.44
C PRO A 52 24.81 4.37 -13.28
N ILE A 53 25.45 4.94 -14.25
CA ILE A 53 26.84 5.38 -14.16
C ILE A 53 26.85 6.69 -13.35
N VAL A 54 27.71 6.77 -12.33
CA VAL A 54 27.96 8.02 -11.60
C VAL A 54 29.11 8.75 -12.29
N THR A 55 28.80 9.91 -12.89
CA THR A 55 29.82 10.76 -13.50
C THR A 55 30.54 11.59 -12.44
N GLU A 56 31.76 12.06 -12.75
CA GLU A 56 32.52 12.93 -11.85
C GLU A 56 31.81 14.28 -11.61
N GLU A 57 31.08 14.77 -12.59
CA GLU A 57 30.27 15.99 -12.46
C GLU A 57 29.12 15.81 -11.47
N GLU A 58 28.45 14.66 -11.48
CA GLU A 58 27.40 14.34 -10.52
C GLU A 58 27.96 14.21 -9.11
N LEU A 59 29.13 13.58 -8.96
CA LEU A 59 29.80 13.48 -7.68
C LEU A 59 30.20 14.85 -7.15
N ALA A 60 30.72 15.74 -8.01
CA ALA A 60 31.09 17.09 -7.62
C ALA A 60 29.86 17.89 -7.14
N LYS A 61 28.76 17.85 -7.88
CA LYS A 61 27.49 18.51 -7.49
C LYS A 61 26.89 17.94 -6.19
N ALA A 62 27.02 16.65 -5.97
CA ALA A 62 26.55 16.02 -4.74
C ALA A 62 27.40 16.45 -3.54
N LYS A 63 28.71 16.57 -3.69
CA LYS A 63 29.64 17.04 -2.66
C LYS A 63 29.44 18.51 -2.28
N GLU A 64 28.94 19.35 -3.20
CA GLU A 64 28.57 20.73 -2.87
C GLU A 64 27.44 20.80 -1.82
N LYS A 65 26.50 19.83 -1.86
CA LYS A 65 25.36 19.75 -0.94
C LYS A 65 25.67 18.91 0.31
N MET A 66 26.44 17.86 0.13
CA MET A 66 26.83 16.92 1.17
C MET A 66 28.31 16.55 0.99
N PRO A 67 29.23 17.26 1.66
CA PRO A 67 30.68 17.09 1.48
C PRO A 67 31.20 15.66 1.72
N GLU A 68 30.52 14.89 2.56
CA GLU A 68 30.91 13.51 2.94
C GLU A 68 30.41 12.44 1.95
N VAL A 69 29.66 12.82 0.91
CA VAL A 69 29.13 11.87 -0.08
C VAL A 69 30.28 11.24 -0.88
N THR A 70 30.29 9.92 -0.91
CA THR A 70 31.21 9.13 -1.72
C THR A 70 30.57 8.70 -3.04
N LYS A 71 31.40 8.25 -3.99
CA LYS A 71 30.93 7.70 -5.25
C LYS A 71 30.11 6.43 -5.02
N GLU A 72 30.52 5.62 -4.06
CA GLU A 72 29.84 4.40 -3.64
C GLU A 72 28.43 4.68 -3.11
N ASN A 73 28.27 5.73 -2.28
CA ASN A 73 26.95 6.14 -1.79
C ASN A 73 26.01 6.53 -2.92
N LEU A 74 26.51 7.29 -3.91
CA LEU A 74 25.71 7.66 -5.08
C LEU A 74 25.35 6.47 -5.96
N ILE A 75 26.25 5.52 -6.15
CA ILE A 75 25.97 4.26 -6.86
C ILE A 75 24.84 3.50 -6.15
N GLN A 76 24.97 3.29 -4.83
CA GLN A 76 23.96 2.60 -4.03
C GLN A 76 22.59 3.31 -4.10
N GLU A 77 22.58 4.64 -4.00
CA GLU A 77 21.33 5.41 -4.12
C GLU A 77 20.69 5.24 -5.50
N LYS A 78 21.49 5.32 -6.57
CA LYS A 78 20.98 5.13 -7.93
C LYS A 78 20.51 3.71 -8.19
N GLU A 79 21.22 2.70 -7.68
CA GLU A 79 20.80 1.29 -7.75
C GLU A 79 19.48 1.07 -7.00
N TYR A 80 19.35 1.68 -5.83
CA TYR A 80 18.11 1.64 -5.06
C TYR A 80 16.94 2.24 -5.87
N ARG A 81 17.15 3.45 -6.42
CA ARG A 81 16.14 4.12 -7.24
C ARG A 81 15.77 3.31 -8.51
N ALA A 82 16.76 2.66 -9.13
CA ALA A 82 16.52 1.81 -10.29
C ALA A 82 15.70 0.56 -9.93
N LYS A 83 15.96 -0.06 -8.77
CA LYS A 83 15.15 -1.17 -8.24
C LYS A 83 13.73 -0.73 -7.92
N GLU A 84 13.58 0.42 -7.25
CA GLU A 84 12.26 0.99 -6.93
C GLU A 84 11.45 1.29 -8.20
N LYS A 85 12.10 1.88 -9.23
CA LYS A 85 11.45 2.11 -10.52
C LYS A 85 10.95 0.80 -11.14
N LYS A 86 11.77 -0.24 -11.12
CA LYS A 86 11.40 -1.56 -11.64
C LYS A 86 10.24 -2.17 -10.86
N ARG A 87 10.22 -2.00 -9.54
CA ARG A 87 9.09 -2.44 -8.69
C ARG A 87 7.81 -1.69 -9.04
N ILE A 88 7.88 -0.39 -9.30
CA ILE A 88 6.72 0.41 -9.74
C ILE A 88 6.21 -0.10 -11.10
N GLU A 89 7.10 -0.40 -12.06
CA GLU A 89 6.72 -0.96 -13.36
C GLU A 89 6.04 -2.32 -13.22
N LEU A 90 6.53 -3.19 -12.32
CA LEU A 90 5.88 -4.46 -11.99
C LEU A 90 4.49 -4.25 -11.37
N VAL A 91 4.35 -3.31 -10.43
CA VAL A 91 3.06 -2.95 -9.82
C VAL A 91 2.07 -2.47 -10.89
N ASP A 92 2.52 -1.62 -11.81
CA ASP A 92 1.70 -1.12 -12.91
C ASP A 92 1.26 -2.24 -13.84
N ALA A 93 2.16 -3.16 -14.17
CA ALA A 93 1.85 -4.33 -14.99
C ALA A 93 0.85 -5.27 -14.30
N LEU A 94 1.03 -5.56 -13.01
CA LEU A 94 0.10 -6.38 -12.23
C LEU A 94 -1.29 -5.76 -12.17
N THR A 95 -1.37 -4.49 -11.78
CA THR A 95 -2.66 -3.79 -11.62
C THR A 95 -3.38 -3.60 -12.95
N LYS A 96 -2.67 -3.38 -14.05
CA LYS A 96 -3.24 -3.26 -15.40
C LYS A 96 -3.84 -4.57 -15.90
N ASN A 97 -3.17 -5.70 -15.63
CA ASN A 97 -3.57 -7.01 -16.11
C ASN A 97 -4.53 -7.75 -15.17
N LEU A 98 -4.76 -7.24 -13.98
CA LEU A 98 -5.75 -7.79 -13.08
C LEU A 98 -7.16 -7.32 -13.49
N ASP A 99 -7.99 -8.26 -13.96
CA ASP A 99 -9.40 -7.99 -14.24
C ASP A 99 -10.25 -8.27 -12.99
N VAL A 100 -10.53 -7.21 -12.24
CA VAL A 100 -11.33 -7.28 -11.01
C VAL A 100 -12.10 -5.98 -10.79
N VAL A 101 -13.35 -6.13 -10.38
CA VAL A 101 -14.15 -5.00 -9.90
C VAL A 101 -13.83 -4.78 -8.42
N VAL A 102 -13.10 -3.71 -8.13
CA VAL A 102 -12.75 -3.35 -6.76
C VAL A 102 -13.98 -2.81 -6.03
N PRO A 103 -14.42 -3.41 -4.91
CA PRO A 103 -15.51 -2.88 -4.10
C PRO A 103 -15.20 -1.45 -3.62
N ALA A 104 -16.20 -0.57 -3.70
CA ALA A 104 -16.05 0.84 -3.33
C ALA A 104 -15.50 1.00 -1.90
N VAL A 105 -15.91 0.13 -0.97
CA VAL A 105 -15.46 0.15 0.42
C VAL A 105 -13.93 0.02 0.54
N LEU A 106 -13.27 -0.76 -0.32
CA LEU A 106 -11.80 -0.89 -0.30
C LEU A 106 -11.13 0.40 -0.81
N THR A 107 -11.68 0.97 -1.90
CA THR A 107 -11.17 2.25 -2.42
C THR A 107 -11.37 3.38 -1.41
N ASP A 108 -12.53 3.42 -0.74
CA ASP A 108 -12.86 4.45 0.24
C ASP A 108 -11.96 4.31 1.49
N SER A 109 -11.74 3.08 1.99
CA SER A 109 -10.81 2.82 3.10
C SER A 109 -9.37 3.20 2.76
N GLU A 110 -8.91 2.92 1.53
CA GLU A 110 -7.58 3.32 1.11
C GLU A 110 -7.46 4.84 1.01
N LEU A 111 -8.51 5.50 0.51
CA LEU A 111 -8.56 6.94 0.42
C LEU A 111 -8.51 7.61 1.80
N GLU A 112 -9.25 7.08 2.76
CA GLU A 112 -9.19 7.55 4.15
C GLU A 112 -7.79 7.38 4.75
N ARG A 113 -7.16 6.23 4.52
CA ARG A 113 -5.78 5.97 4.96
C ARG A 113 -4.77 6.96 4.36
N MET A 114 -4.91 7.28 3.08
CA MET A 114 -4.06 8.28 2.40
C MET A 114 -4.24 9.67 3.00
N VAL A 115 -5.47 10.05 3.33
CA VAL A 115 -5.77 11.35 3.97
C VAL A 115 -5.19 11.41 5.37
N GLU A 116 -5.39 10.37 6.18
CA GLU A 116 -4.82 10.31 7.54
C GLU A 116 -3.28 10.35 7.52
N GLN A 117 -2.66 9.64 6.58
CA GLN A 117 -1.21 9.71 6.42
C GLN A 117 -0.75 11.14 6.09
N MET A 118 -1.42 11.81 5.17
CA MET A 118 -1.11 13.20 4.82
C MET A 118 -1.29 14.14 6.02
N LYS A 119 -2.38 13.99 6.78
CA LYS A 119 -2.61 14.77 8.02
C LYS A 119 -1.44 14.60 8.98
N HIS A 120 -1.06 13.36 9.24
CA HIS A 120 0.05 13.05 10.13
C HIS A 120 1.39 13.64 9.65
N ASP A 121 1.69 13.55 8.36
CA ASP A 121 2.92 14.10 7.79
C ASP A 121 2.96 15.63 7.88
N ILE A 122 1.83 16.30 7.66
CA ILE A 122 1.70 17.75 7.81
C ILE A 122 1.87 18.18 9.27
N GLU A 123 1.26 17.46 10.20
CA GLU A 123 1.40 17.73 11.64
C GLU A 123 2.84 17.53 12.11
N ARG A 124 3.55 16.51 11.61
CA ARG A 124 4.98 16.32 11.89
C ARG A 124 5.86 17.46 11.39
N MET A 125 5.43 18.16 10.35
CA MET A 125 6.10 19.37 9.87
C MET A 125 5.72 20.64 10.68
N GLY A 126 4.90 20.49 11.74
CA GLY A 126 4.45 21.57 12.59
C GLY A 126 3.33 22.44 11.98
N LEU A 127 2.68 21.96 10.93
CA LEU A 127 1.58 22.65 10.26
C LEU A 127 0.24 22.03 10.63
N LYS A 128 -0.83 22.81 10.54
CA LYS A 128 -2.19 22.31 10.68
C LYS A 128 -2.75 21.92 9.32
N PHE A 129 -3.41 20.79 9.24
CA PHE A 129 -3.98 20.28 7.99
C PHE A 129 -4.96 21.26 7.33
N ASP A 130 -5.83 21.91 8.13
CA ASP A 130 -6.78 22.90 7.60
C ASP A 130 -6.09 24.14 7.01
N GLU A 131 -4.96 24.58 7.59
CA GLU A 131 -4.16 25.68 7.06
C GLU A 131 -3.48 25.29 5.76
N TYR A 132 -2.97 24.07 5.68
CA TYR A 132 -2.41 23.51 4.47
C TYR A 132 -3.43 23.45 3.32
N LEU A 133 -4.66 22.97 3.59
CA LEU A 133 -5.74 22.94 2.60
C LEU A 133 -6.13 24.35 2.12
N LYS A 134 -6.16 25.33 3.02
CA LYS A 134 -6.40 26.74 2.64
C LYS A 134 -5.31 27.29 1.71
N HIS A 135 -4.04 26.96 1.97
CA HIS A 135 -2.94 27.33 1.07
C HIS A 135 -3.08 26.69 -0.32
N LEU A 136 -3.52 25.45 -0.39
CA LEU A 136 -3.81 24.78 -1.65
C LEU A 136 -5.10 25.27 -2.33
N LYS A 137 -5.93 26.04 -1.63
CA LYS A 137 -7.27 26.44 -2.07
C LYS A 137 -8.16 25.26 -2.46
N LYS A 138 -8.06 24.18 -1.70
CA LYS A 138 -8.81 22.94 -1.90
C LYS A 138 -9.50 22.51 -0.61
N SER A 139 -10.64 21.86 -0.75
CA SER A 139 -11.30 21.14 0.32
C SER A 139 -10.74 19.71 0.43
N GLU A 140 -10.95 19.06 1.58
CA GLU A 140 -10.62 17.65 1.74
C GLU A 140 -11.37 16.76 0.75
N GLU A 141 -12.63 17.12 0.42
CA GLU A 141 -13.44 16.38 -0.56
C GLU A 141 -12.89 16.49 -1.99
N GLU A 142 -12.42 17.67 -2.39
CA GLU A 142 -11.76 17.86 -3.69
C GLU A 142 -10.47 17.05 -3.78
N MET A 143 -9.68 17.06 -2.72
CA MET A 143 -8.47 16.26 -2.62
C MET A 143 -8.78 14.75 -2.69
N LYS A 144 -9.80 14.29 -1.95
CA LYS A 144 -10.28 12.90 -2.02
C LYS A 144 -10.73 12.50 -3.44
N LYS A 145 -11.39 13.40 -4.16
CA LYS A 145 -11.78 13.13 -5.56
C LYS A 145 -10.56 12.97 -6.48
N GLU A 146 -9.57 13.84 -6.32
CA GLU A 146 -8.32 13.74 -7.10
C GLU A 146 -7.52 12.47 -6.81
N TRP A 147 -7.51 12.03 -5.55
CA TRP A 147 -6.75 10.85 -5.12
C TRP A 147 -7.49 9.52 -5.36
N ARG A 148 -8.78 9.55 -5.67
CA ARG A 148 -9.58 8.36 -5.86
C ARG A 148 -9.01 7.38 -6.90
N PRO A 149 -8.47 7.80 -8.06
CA PRO A 149 -7.83 6.89 -9.01
C PRO A 149 -6.61 6.19 -8.43
N GLU A 150 -5.79 6.88 -7.64
CA GLU A 150 -4.63 6.30 -6.97
C GLU A 150 -5.03 5.34 -5.84
N ALA A 151 -6.02 5.71 -5.04
CA ALA A 151 -6.60 4.82 -4.04
C ALA A 151 -7.18 3.54 -4.65
N LEU A 152 -7.85 3.66 -5.79
CA LEU A 152 -8.34 2.50 -6.55
C LEU A 152 -7.19 1.60 -7.01
N LYS A 153 -6.10 2.18 -7.52
CA LYS A 153 -4.91 1.44 -7.95
C LYS A 153 -4.26 0.71 -6.78
N LYS A 154 -4.13 1.36 -5.63
CA LYS A 154 -3.57 0.75 -4.41
C LYS A 154 -4.45 -0.38 -3.89
N ALA A 155 -5.77 -0.17 -3.81
CA ALA A 155 -6.71 -1.21 -3.40
C ALA A 155 -6.70 -2.41 -4.37
N LYS A 156 -6.53 -2.14 -5.66
CA LYS A 156 -6.40 -3.19 -6.69
C LYS A 156 -5.10 -3.98 -6.54
N LEU A 157 -3.99 -3.29 -6.23
CA LEU A 157 -2.72 -3.92 -5.95
C LEU A 157 -2.81 -4.82 -4.71
N ASP A 158 -3.42 -4.34 -3.64
CA ASP A 158 -3.61 -5.10 -2.42
C ASP A 158 -4.38 -6.40 -2.65
N LEU A 159 -5.44 -6.33 -3.44
CA LEU A 159 -6.17 -7.53 -3.88
C LEU A 159 -5.28 -8.49 -4.69
N ALA A 160 -4.42 -7.96 -5.58
CA ALA A 160 -3.49 -8.78 -6.36
C ALA A 160 -2.48 -9.50 -5.46
N LEU A 161 -1.85 -8.76 -4.55
CA LEU A 161 -0.84 -9.31 -3.63
C LEU A 161 -1.44 -10.36 -2.69
N SER A 162 -2.61 -10.06 -2.11
CA SER A 162 -3.33 -11.02 -1.25
C SER A 162 -3.75 -12.30 -2.01
N HIS A 163 -4.14 -12.16 -3.28
CA HIS A 163 -4.44 -13.31 -4.13
C HIS A 163 -3.18 -14.16 -4.38
N ILE A 164 -2.06 -13.53 -4.74
CA ILE A 164 -0.79 -14.21 -4.99
C ILE A 164 -0.29 -14.90 -3.71
N ALA A 165 -0.35 -14.22 -2.55
CA ALA A 165 0.04 -14.78 -1.27
C ALA A 165 -0.73 -16.07 -0.97
N ARG A 166 -2.04 -16.07 -1.22
CA ARG A 166 -2.93 -17.22 -1.01
C ARG A 166 -2.61 -18.37 -1.97
N GLU A 167 -2.46 -18.10 -3.26
CA GLU A 167 -2.17 -19.12 -4.29
C GLU A 167 -0.79 -19.77 -4.07
N GLU A 168 0.22 -18.98 -3.74
CA GLU A 168 1.59 -19.44 -3.52
C GLU A 168 1.87 -19.86 -2.07
N LYS A 169 0.86 -19.73 -1.17
CA LYS A 169 0.96 -20.04 0.26
C LYS A 169 2.10 -19.27 0.94
N ILE A 170 2.28 -18.03 0.53
CA ILE A 170 3.27 -17.14 1.13
C ILE A 170 2.72 -16.66 2.47
N VAL A 171 3.54 -16.76 3.49
CA VAL A 171 3.21 -16.31 4.84
C VAL A 171 4.25 -15.29 5.30
N PRO A 172 3.87 -14.32 6.13
CA PRO A 172 4.81 -13.35 6.66
C PRO A 172 5.82 -14.00 7.61
N ASP A 173 7.01 -13.43 7.70
CA ASP A 173 8.01 -13.80 8.70
C ASP A 173 7.56 -13.31 10.08
N MET A 174 6.98 -14.21 10.87
CA MET A 174 6.40 -13.87 12.18
C MET A 174 7.46 -13.42 13.19
N GLU A 175 8.72 -13.82 13.06
CA GLU A 175 9.78 -13.33 13.95
C GLU A 175 10.03 -11.83 13.70
N LYS A 176 10.08 -11.42 12.44
CA LYS A 176 10.18 -9.98 12.09
C LYS A 176 8.95 -9.21 12.52
N VAL A 177 7.76 -9.78 12.37
CA VAL A 177 6.50 -9.16 12.82
C VAL A 177 6.57 -8.86 14.31
N GLU A 178 6.96 -9.83 15.15
CA GLU A 178 7.03 -9.63 16.61
C GLU A 178 8.13 -8.63 17.03
N VAL A 179 9.24 -8.58 16.30
CA VAL A 179 10.28 -7.56 16.52
C VAL A 179 9.72 -6.16 16.28
N GLU A 180 9.00 -5.94 15.18
CA GLU A 180 8.42 -4.64 14.85
C GLU A 180 7.26 -4.27 15.81
N VAL A 181 6.44 -5.21 16.22
CA VAL A 181 5.40 -4.98 17.24
C VAL A 181 6.03 -4.53 18.56
N LYS A 182 7.09 -5.19 19.00
CA LYS A 182 7.82 -4.81 20.21
C LYS A 182 8.42 -3.41 20.09
N HIS A 183 9.07 -3.11 18.97
CA HIS A 183 9.65 -1.80 18.69
C HIS A 183 8.58 -0.70 18.68
N ALA A 184 7.44 -0.95 18.03
CA ALA A 184 6.32 -0.02 18.03
C ALA A 184 5.78 0.25 19.44
N LYS A 185 5.72 -0.77 20.31
CA LYS A 185 5.30 -0.64 21.70
C LYS A 185 6.26 0.20 22.55
N GLU A 186 7.57 0.15 22.27
CA GLU A 186 8.56 0.98 22.96
C GLU A 186 8.34 2.48 22.68
N HIS A 187 7.87 2.82 21.47
CA HIS A 187 7.60 4.19 21.06
C HIS A 187 6.18 4.67 21.37
N TYR A 188 5.20 3.76 21.35
CA TYR A 188 3.77 4.06 21.52
C TYR A 188 3.18 3.19 22.65
N LYS A 189 3.15 3.73 23.86
CA LYS A 189 2.74 2.97 25.09
C LYS A 189 1.30 2.42 25.05
N GLU A 190 0.41 3.04 24.30
CA GLU A 190 -1.01 2.67 24.19
C GLU A 190 -1.36 1.97 22.85
N ILE A 191 -0.38 1.39 22.18
CA ILE A 191 -0.63 0.70 20.90
C ILE A 191 -1.42 -0.60 21.13
N ASP A 192 -2.43 -0.82 20.31
CA ASP A 192 -3.11 -2.13 20.24
C ASP A 192 -2.18 -3.13 19.54
N GLU A 193 -1.59 -4.03 20.33
CA GLU A 193 -0.64 -5.03 19.84
C GLU A 193 -1.25 -5.95 18.76
N ASN A 194 -2.53 -6.27 18.83
CA ASN A 194 -3.19 -7.11 17.83
C ASN A 194 -3.30 -6.37 16.49
N ARG A 195 -3.69 -5.11 16.53
CA ARG A 195 -3.72 -4.26 15.33
C ARG A 195 -2.34 -4.05 14.74
N ALA A 196 -1.33 -3.79 15.59
CA ALA A 196 0.06 -3.67 15.16
C ALA A 196 0.56 -4.95 14.50
N ARG A 197 0.28 -6.12 15.12
CA ARG A 197 0.63 -7.43 14.56
C ARG A 197 -0.04 -7.66 13.21
N MET A 198 -1.32 -7.38 13.05
CA MET A 198 -2.01 -7.48 11.77
C MET A 198 -1.40 -6.56 10.71
N TYR A 199 -1.08 -5.34 11.09
CA TYR A 199 -0.46 -4.36 10.20
C TYR A 199 0.92 -4.81 9.71
N PHE A 200 1.81 -5.20 10.62
CA PHE A 200 3.15 -5.67 10.24
C PHE A 200 3.11 -7.01 9.50
N SER A 201 2.20 -7.92 9.87
CA SER A 201 2.00 -9.16 9.11
C SER A 201 1.65 -8.87 7.66
N HIS A 202 0.75 -7.94 7.41
CA HIS A 202 0.38 -7.55 6.05
C HIS A 202 1.54 -6.92 5.28
N ILE A 203 2.35 -6.07 5.92
CA ILE A 203 3.54 -5.47 5.30
C ILE A 203 4.54 -6.56 4.91
N PHE A 204 4.88 -7.48 5.82
CA PHE A 204 5.86 -8.54 5.55
C PHE A 204 5.34 -9.59 4.57
N GLU A 205 4.03 -9.86 4.56
CA GLU A 205 3.41 -10.71 3.54
C GLU A 205 3.56 -10.07 2.16
N ASN A 206 3.21 -8.80 2.01
CA ASN A 206 3.38 -8.06 0.75
C ASN A 206 4.84 -8.02 0.30
N GLN A 207 5.78 -7.79 1.22
CA GLN A 207 7.20 -7.86 0.91
C GLN A 207 7.62 -9.23 0.40
N ALA A 208 7.18 -10.32 1.04
CA ALA A 208 7.48 -11.68 0.62
C ALA A 208 6.90 -12.00 -0.76
N VAL A 209 5.70 -11.48 -1.08
CA VAL A 209 5.11 -11.60 -2.42
C VAL A 209 5.95 -10.86 -3.45
N PHE A 210 6.43 -9.65 -3.17
CA PHE A 210 7.34 -8.94 -4.08
C PHE A 210 8.64 -9.70 -4.28
N GLU A 211 9.26 -10.21 -3.24
CA GLU A 211 10.46 -11.04 -3.33
C GLU A 211 10.24 -12.31 -4.17
N PHE A 212 9.07 -12.91 -4.05
CA PHE A 212 8.67 -14.05 -4.89
C PHE A 212 8.56 -13.64 -6.36
N LEU A 213 7.89 -12.53 -6.66
CA LEU A 213 7.70 -12.03 -8.03
C LEU A 213 9.03 -11.60 -8.68
N GLU A 214 9.91 -10.94 -7.94
CA GLU A 214 11.22 -10.50 -8.41
C GLU A 214 12.17 -11.67 -8.74
N LYS A 215 11.93 -12.85 -8.18
CA LYS A 215 12.71 -14.09 -8.46
C LYS A 215 12.21 -14.86 -9.68
N GLN A 216 11.07 -14.51 -10.27
CA GLN A 216 10.56 -15.18 -11.47
C GLN A 216 11.46 -14.93 -12.67
N LYS A 217 11.81 -16.03 -13.43
CA LYS A 217 12.77 -16.01 -14.55
C LYS A 217 12.13 -16.47 -15.85
#